data_cca513ee288d5afd7a07034ad6b25866
#
_entry.id   cca513ee288d5afd7a07034ad6b25866
#
_cell.length_a   1.000
_cell.length_b   1.000
_cell.length_c   1.000
_cell.angle_alpha   90.00
_cell.angle_beta   90.00
_cell.angle_gamma   90.00
#
_symmetry.space_group_name_H-M   'P 1'
#
loop_
_entity.id
_entity.type
_entity.pdbx_description
1 polymer ?
#
loop_
_entity_poly.entity_id
_entity_poly.type
_entity_poly.pdbx_seq_one_letter_code
_entity_poly.pdbx_strand_id
1 'polypeptide(L)'
;TTPDKGLDIHRLLDLVSAAYEDHERDRRRTDRANALMAEELEDALSAIELQNIRFKAALDNMPQGLCLFDRRGKMAVCNPRFQAMYDIPDADCRPGNSLAQLLGASRALTTASEIERRMLISEHVQMGEGTTSTLEQNWPDGRKIVIQRTGIADGGYLDTIADVTESRKATAQIAHLARHDALTSLPNRVLLRERMQEIVRNAQRGDQCAIMCLDLDRFKLVNDTLGHPIGDALLVMVAERLKAELRSNDVVARLGGDEFAIIQQHVRNIAEPGKLASRIIKSISKPYVIEGHKIQIGTSIGIEVVFVNNLDSDLALRNADMALYDAKTHGRGTYRLYSSEMHDVATQRRLLENDLRDAFAKNQFIVHYQPQYDTNQNDIIGFEALVRWEHPVRGRIPPNQFIPVCEEMGLIDELGKIVLKTACTDAGGWPDHIGIAVNLSPVQFRSRNLP
;
A
#
# COMPACT_ATOMS: atom_id res chain seq x y z
N THR A 1 73.70 48.32 -92.04
CA THR A 1 72.46 47.60 -92.34
C THR A 1 71.95 46.80 -91.15
N THR A 2 70.97 47.40 -90.48
CA THR A 2 70.28 46.72 -89.38
C THR A 2 69.03 46.01 -89.95
N PRO A 3 68.75 44.78 -89.60
CA PRO A 3 67.51 44.17 -90.06
C PRO A 3 66.33 44.67 -89.21
N ASP A 4 65.35 45.15 -89.99
CA ASP A 4 64.08 45.52 -89.52
C ASP A 4 63.35 44.33 -88.84
N LYS A 5 63.17 44.40 -87.56
CA LYS A 5 62.33 43.44 -86.88
C LYS A 5 60.85 43.87 -87.01
N GLY A 6 60.32 43.51 -88.19
CA GLY A 6 58.86 43.65 -88.34
C GLY A 6 58.12 42.91 -87.18
N LEU A 7 57.30 43.66 -86.53
CA LEU A 7 56.38 43.12 -85.46
C LEU A 7 55.49 42.06 -86.08
N ASP A 8 55.68 40.80 -85.69
CA ASP A 8 54.86 39.70 -86.18
C ASP A 8 53.46 39.80 -85.47
N ILE A 9 52.58 40.50 -86.15
CA ILE A 9 51.21 40.82 -85.69
C ILE A 9 50.39 39.56 -85.41
N HIS A 10 50.65 38.48 -86.19
CA HIS A 10 49.95 37.18 -85.90
C HIS A 10 50.37 36.56 -84.56
N ARG A 11 51.65 36.59 -84.25
CA ARG A 11 52.17 36.10 -83.01
C ARG A 11 51.69 36.96 -81.80
N LEU A 12 51.55 38.25 -82.01
CA LEU A 12 50.98 39.11 -80.96
C LEU A 12 49.44 38.91 -80.79
N LEU A 13 48.70 38.66 -81.85
CA LEU A 13 47.30 38.26 -81.74
C LEU A 13 47.05 36.95 -81.11
N ASP A 14 47.92 35.92 -81.35
CA ASP A 14 47.88 34.61 -80.71
C ASP A 14 48.19 34.73 -79.22
N LEU A 15 49.20 35.52 -78.84
CA LEU A 15 49.48 35.79 -77.44
C LEU A 15 48.36 36.51 -76.69
N VAL A 16 47.78 37.48 -77.30
CA VAL A 16 46.60 38.24 -76.75
C VAL A 16 45.37 37.31 -76.62
N SER A 17 45.14 36.48 -77.66
CA SER A 17 44.05 35.51 -77.63
C SER A 17 44.26 34.47 -76.54
N ALA A 18 45.45 33.92 -76.36
CA ALA A 18 45.78 32.98 -75.31
C ALA A 18 45.68 33.60 -73.92
N ALA A 19 46.11 34.86 -73.75
CA ALA A 19 45.94 35.60 -72.49
C ALA A 19 44.51 35.87 -72.14
N TYR A 20 43.65 36.16 -73.16
CA TYR A 20 42.25 36.34 -72.97
C TYR A 20 41.50 35.05 -72.57
N GLU A 21 41.87 33.93 -73.25
CA GLU A 21 41.30 32.63 -72.89
C GLU A 21 41.70 32.20 -71.49
N ASP A 22 42.95 32.46 -71.05
CA ASP A 22 43.41 32.18 -69.71
C ASP A 22 42.70 33.04 -68.65
N HIS A 23 42.51 34.33 -68.93
CA HIS A 23 41.77 35.24 -68.08
C HIS A 23 40.29 34.85 -67.97
N GLU A 24 39.72 34.40 -69.09
CA GLU A 24 38.32 33.94 -69.10
C GLU A 24 38.17 32.61 -68.34
N ARG A 25 39.13 31.69 -68.40
CA ARG A 25 39.20 30.45 -67.59
C ARG A 25 39.33 30.73 -66.10
N ASP A 26 40.21 31.65 -65.70
CA ASP A 26 40.39 32.03 -64.32
C ASP A 26 39.14 32.76 -63.77
N ARG A 27 38.50 33.58 -64.56
CA ARG A 27 37.24 34.22 -64.20
C ARG A 27 36.14 33.18 -64.00
N ARG A 28 35.97 32.23 -64.91
CA ARG A 28 34.99 31.11 -64.74
C ARG A 28 35.30 30.24 -63.56
N ARG A 29 36.57 29.99 -63.21
CA ARG A 29 36.95 29.28 -62.00
C ARG A 29 36.58 30.03 -60.73
N THR A 30 36.83 31.37 -60.71
CA THR A 30 36.49 32.24 -59.57
C THR A 30 34.99 32.36 -59.41
N ASP A 31 34.23 32.53 -60.50
CA ASP A 31 32.77 32.60 -60.45
C ASP A 31 32.14 31.27 -59.94
N ARG A 32 32.70 30.14 -60.39
CA ARG A 32 32.27 28.79 -59.89
C ARG A 32 32.61 28.56 -58.45
N ALA A 33 33.78 28.99 -57.95
CA ALA A 33 34.18 28.91 -56.57
C ALA A 33 33.27 29.80 -55.67
N ASN A 34 32.97 31.01 -56.12
CA ASN A 34 32.05 31.92 -55.43
C ASN A 34 30.61 31.37 -55.37
N ALA A 35 30.14 30.73 -56.44
CA ALA A 35 28.85 30.10 -56.49
C ALA A 35 28.74 28.93 -55.49
N LEU A 36 29.79 28.06 -55.43
CA LEU A 36 29.89 26.95 -54.48
C LEU A 36 29.95 27.45 -53.03
N MET A 37 30.72 28.52 -52.73
CA MET A 37 30.76 29.11 -51.38
C MET A 37 29.42 29.71 -50.97
N ALA A 38 28.69 30.35 -51.93
CA ALA A 38 27.36 30.88 -51.64
C ALA A 38 26.36 29.77 -51.32
N GLU A 39 26.38 28.66 -52.06
CA GLU A 39 25.54 27.47 -51.80
C GLU A 39 25.88 26.82 -50.45
N GLU A 40 27.17 26.62 -50.14
CA GLU A 40 27.58 26.11 -48.83
C GLU A 40 27.17 27.02 -47.66
N LEU A 41 27.25 28.33 -47.84
CA LEU A 41 26.82 29.30 -46.83
C LEU A 41 25.30 29.27 -46.62
N GLU A 42 24.50 29.16 -47.67
CA GLU A 42 23.05 29.09 -47.66
C GLU A 42 22.60 27.77 -46.96
N ASP A 43 23.24 26.64 -47.27
CA ASP A 43 23.01 25.36 -46.63
C ASP A 43 23.37 25.42 -45.12
N ALA A 44 24.47 26.05 -44.77
CA ALA A 44 24.89 26.21 -43.37
C ALA A 44 23.92 27.10 -42.58
N LEU A 45 23.47 28.19 -43.18
CA LEU A 45 22.46 29.08 -42.57
C LEU A 45 21.12 28.35 -42.36
N SER A 46 20.67 27.60 -43.37
CA SER A 46 19.43 26.81 -43.29
C SER A 46 19.53 25.72 -42.21
N ALA A 47 20.69 25.06 -42.07
CA ALA A 47 20.91 24.09 -41.01
C ALA A 47 20.89 24.71 -39.60
N ILE A 48 21.49 25.89 -39.44
CA ILE A 48 21.44 26.67 -38.18
C ILE A 48 20.02 27.10 -37.83
N GLU A 49 19.26 27.62 -38.83
CA GLU A 49 17.87 28.01 -38.62
C GLU A 49 17.01 26.81 -38.18
N LEU A 50 17.15 25.68 -38.85
CA LEU A 50 16.41 24.47 -38.52
C LEU A 50 16.79 23.96 -37.09
N GLN A 51 18.05 24.05 -36.74
CA GLN A 51 18.53 23.69 -35.40
C GLN A 51 17.96 24.61 -34.33
N ASN A 52 17.91 25.93 -34.60
CA ASN A 52 17.31 26.92 -33.72
C ASN A 52 15.79 26.70 -33.53
N ILE A 53 15.06 26.37 -34.58
CA ILE A 53 13.62 26.06 -34.52
C ILE A 53 13.41 24.81 -33.64
N ARG A 54 14.20 23.74 -33.84
CA ARG A 54 14.10 22.52 -33.04
C ARG A 54 14.44 22.76 -31.57
N PHE A 55 15.47 23.55 -31.29
CA PHE A 55 15.88 23.92 -29.95
C PHE A 55 14.79 24.74 -29.25
N LYS A 56 14.22 25.73 -29.90
CA LYS A 56 13.12 26.51 -29.36
C LYS A 56 11.90 25.64 -29.07
N ALA A 57 11.51 24.80 -30.01
CA ALA A 57 10.41 23.85 -29.81
C ALA A 57 10.63 22.92 -28.61
N ALA A 58 11.85 22.46 -28.40
CA ALA A 58 12.21 21.65 -27.23
C ALA A 58 12.06 22.44 -25.93
N LEU A 59 12.56 23.67 -25.85
CA LEU A 59 12.43 24.55 -24.70
C LEU A 59 10.96 24.89 -24.37
N ASP A 60 10.16 25.19 -25.40
CA ASP A 60 8.77 25.59 -25.22
C ASP A 60 7.88 24.44 -24.71
N ASN A 61 8.25 23.17 -25.02
CA ASN A 61 7.51 21.99 -24.59
C ASN A 61 8.05 21.32 -23.31
N MET A 62 9.09 21.89 -22.69
CA MET A 62 9.60 21.35 -21.42
C MET A 62 8.62 21.57 -20.28
N PRO A 63 8.35 20.54 -19.42
CA PRO A 63 7.46 20.66 -18.26
C PRO A 63 8.06 21.52 -17.15
N GLN A 64 9.37 21.72 -17.15
CA GLN A 64 10.10 22.52 -16.18
C GLN A 64 10.29 23.94 -16.70
N GLY A 65 10.23 24.92 -15.79
CA GLY A 65 10.68 26.29 -16.07
C GLY A 65 12.20 26.28 -16.23
N LEU A 66 12.70 26.95 -17.26
CA LEU A 66 14.11 27.06 -17.59
C LEU A 66 14.49 28.51 -17.81
N CYS A 67 15.55 28.96 -17.15
CA CYS A 67 16.13 30.28 -17.35
C CYS A 67 17.65 30.23 -17.36
N LEU A 68 18.26 30.72 -18.44
CA LEU A 68 19.69 30.76 -18.66
C LEU A 68 20.20 32.18 -18.41
N PHE A 69 21.25 32.29 -17.62
CA PHE A 69 21.93 33.55 -17.29
C PHE A 69 23.37 33.54 -17.79
N ASP A 70 23.81 34.70 -18.28
CA ASP A 70 25.20 34.91 -18.71
C ASP A 70 26.15 35.10 -17.50
N ARG A 71 27.47 35.28 -17.77
CA ARG A 71 28.50 35.53 -16.73
C ARG A 71 28.24 36.77 -15.87
N ARG A 72 27.39 37.68 -16.33
CA ARG A 72 27.03 38.90 -15.60
C ARG A 72 25.74 38.74 -14.82
N GLY A 73 25.20 37.52 -14.75
CA GLY A 73 23.90 37.24 -14.11
C GLY A 73 22.71 37.84 -14.82
N LYS A 74 22.85 38.10 -16.17
CA LYS A 74 21.79 38.62 -17.01
C LYS A 74 21.12 37.50 -17.77
N MET A 75 19.78 37.50 -17.80
CA MET A 75 19.00 36.51 -18.54
C MET A 75 19.33 36.54 -20.02
N ALA A 76 19.74 35.42 -20.54
CA ALA A 76 19.95 35.19 -21.96
C ALA A 76 18.70 34.61 -22.64
N VAL A 77 18.14 33.54 -22.04
CA VAL A 77 16.98 32.83 -22.56
C VAL A 77 16.12 32.34 -21.37
N CYS A 78 14.80 32.43 -21.50
CA CYS A 78 13.90 31.67 -20.63
C CYS A 78 12.82 30.99 -21.48
N ASN A 79 12.28 29.91 -21.00
CA ASN A 79 11.16 29.24 -21.67
C ASN A 79 9.80 29.75 -21.12
N PRO A 80 8.70 29.58 -21.91
CA PRO A 80 7.37 30.01 -21.48
C PRO A 80 6.94 29.41 -20.14
N ARG A 81 7.43 28.22 -19.80
CA ARG A 81 7.10 27.53 -18.53
C ARG A 81 7.66 28.28 -17.32
N PHE A 82 8.90 28.80 -17.38
CA PHE A 82 9.48 29.64 -16.34
C PHE A 82 8.62 30.87 -16.10
N GLN A 83 8.27 31.56 -17.16
CA GLN A 83 7.44 32.76 -17.11
C GLN A 83 6.06 32.50 -16.50
N ALA A 84 5.41 31.40 -16.92
CA ALA A 84 4.11 30.99 -16.41
C ALA A 84 4.14 30.56 -14.94
N MET A 85 5.21 29.87 -14.48
CA MET A 85 5.34 29.45 -13.09
C MET A 85 5.45 30.62 -12.11
N TYR A 86 6.20 31.66 -12.49
CA TYR A 86 6.34 32.87 -11.70
C TYR A 86 5.30 33.93 -11.99
N ASP A 87 4.46 33.70 -13.00
CA ASP A 87 3.48 34.70 -13.52
C ASP A 87 4.14 36.06 -13.75
N ILE A 88 5.23 36.04 -14.58
CA ILE A 88 5.96 37.26 -14.96
C ILE A 88 5.35 37.84 -16.19
N PRO A 89 4.98 39.14 -16.19
CA PRO A 89 4.49 39.82 -17.39
C PRO A 89 5.50 39.81 -18.55
N ASP A 90 5.04 39.69 -19.79
CA ASP A 90 5.90 39.67 -20.97
C ASP A 90 6.82 40.92 -21.08
N ALA A 91 6.33 42.06 -20.57
CA ALA A 91 7.10 43.31 -20.56
C ALA A 91 8.35 43.19 -19.67
N ASP A 92 8.30 42.36 -18.63
CA ASP A 92 9.36 42.19 -17.62
C ASP A 92 10.22 40.96 -17.91
N CYS A 93 9.79 40.03 -18.78
CA CYS A 93 10.53 38.85 -19.19
C CYS A 93 11.38 39.10 -20.43
N ARG A 94 12.39 39.99 -20.33
CA ARG A 94 13.26 40.37 -21.44
C ARG A 94 14.72 39.98 -21.22
N PRO A 95 15.44 39.57 -22.28
CA PRO A 95 16.89 39.38 -22.21
C PRO A 95 17.61 40.62 -21.62
N GLY A 96 18.58 40.37 -20.75
CA GLY A 96 19.32 41.41 -20.03
C GLY A 96 18.80 41.76 -18.65
N ASN A 97 17.65 41.26 -18.20
CA ASN A 97 17.19 41.40 -16.81
C ASN A 97 17.98 40.47 -15.87
N SER A 98 18.20 40.90 -14.63
CA SER A 98 18.75 40.02 -13.61
C SER A 98 17.66 39.13 -12.98
N LEU A 99 18.07 38.00 -12.37
CA LEU A 99 17.12 37.13 -11.67
C LEU A 99 16.31 37.89 -10.62
N ALA A 100 16.95 38.79 -9.85
CA ALA A 100 16.26 39.60 -8.84
C ALA A 100 15.19 40.53 -9.46
N GLN A 101 15.43 41.07 -10.66
CA GLN A 101 14.43 41.85 -11.38
C GLN A 101 13.26 41.02 -11.86
N LEU A 102 13.54 39.84 -12.42
CA LEU A 102 12.50 38.90 -12.86
C LEU A 102 11.61 38.45 -11.71
N LEU A 103 12.22 38.02 -10.59
CA LEU A 103 11.50 37.56 -9.41
C LEU A 103 10.76 38.71 -8.71
N GLY A 104 11.32 39.93 -8.77
CA GLY A 104 10.68 41.14 -8.27
C GLY A 104 9.38 41.50 -9.03
N ALA A 105 9.30 41.15 -10.34
CA ALA A 105 8.10 41.31 -11.16
C ALA A 105 7.11 40.14 -11.06
N SER A 106 7.47 39.07 -10.34
CA SER A 106 6.63 37.87 -10.19
C SER A 106 5.32 38.19 -9.47
N ARG A 107 4.18 37.89 -10.09
CA ARG A 107 2.84 37.96 -9.48
C ARG A 107 2.55 36.74 -8.59
N ALA A 108 3.10 35.57 -8.91
CA ALA A 108 2.93 34.36 -8.12
C ALA A 108 3.45 34.52 -6.68
N LEU A 109 4.42 35.39 -6.44
CA LEU A 109 4.97 35.69 -5.11
C LEU A 109 4.26 36.84 -4.38
N THR A 110 3.25 37.49 -4.98
CA THR A 110 2.57 38.64 -4.36
C THR A 110 1.57 38.27 -3.29
N THR A 111 1.17 37.01 -3.18
CA THR A 111 0.30 36.50 -2.12
C THR A 111 1.03 36.35 -0.79
N ALA A 112 2.37 36.36 -0.80
CA ALA A 112 3.21 36.36 0.40
C ALA A 112 3.24 37.72 1.09
N SER A 113 3.53 37.74 2.39
CA SER A 113 3.94 38.96 3.08
C SER A 113 5.23 39.52 2.43
N GLU A 114 5.47 40.81 2.55
CA GLU A 114 6.68 41.47 2.00
C GLU A 114 7.96 40.82 2.50
N ILE A 115 7.97 40.36 3.77
CA ILE A 115 9.12 39.68 4.37
C ILE A 115 9.36 38.31 3.74
N GLU A 116 8.30 37.49 3.61
CA GLU A 116 8.39 36.16 2.99
C GLU A 116 8.82 36.26 1.52
N ARG A 117 8.25 37.22 0.78
CA ARG A 117 8.61 37.46 -0.61
C ARG A 117 10.10 37.80 -0.76
N ARG A 118 10.62 38.73 0.07
CA ARG A 118 12.04 39.05 0.06
C ARG A 118 12.92 37.86 0.40
N MET A 119 12.48 37.01 1.34
CA MET A 119 13.19 35.82 1.74
C MET A 119 13.29 34.81 0.60
N LEU A 120 12.16 34.48 -0.05
CA LEU A 120 12.13 33.57 -1.19
C LEU A 120 13.00 34.05 -2.37
N ILE A 121 12.95 35.36 -2.67
CA ILE A 121 13.79 35.96 -3.71
C ILE A 121 15.27 35.91 -3.31
N SER A 122 15.60 36.25 -2.07
CA SER A 122 16.99 36.25 -1.57
C SER A 122 17.60 34.85 -1.59
N GLU A 123 16.87 33.83 -1.12
CA GLU A 123 17.30 32.44 -1.16
C GLU A 123 17.62 31.96 -2.59
N HIS A 124 16.75 32.28 -3.55
CA HIS A 124 16.97 31.90 -4.93
C HIS A 124 18.15 32.65 -5.57
N VAL A 125 18.26 33.96 -5.34
CA VAL A 125 19.36 34.78 -5.86
C VAL A 125 20.71 34.37 -5.27
N GLN A 126 20.75 34.00 -3.98
CA GLN A 126 21.97 33.61 -3.27
C GLN A 126 22.42 32.16 -3.51
N MET A 127 21.71 31.40 -4.32
CA MET A 127 22.17 30.07 -4.70
C MET A 127 23.59 30.14 -5.29
N GLY A 128 24.44 29.25 -4.82
CA GLY A 128 25.85 29.20 -5.28
C GLY A 128 25.97 28.93 -6.77
N GLU A 129 26.97 29.55 -7.40
CA GLU A 129 27.31 29.37 -8.83
C GLU A 129 28.21 28.16 -9.10
N GLY A 130 28.21 27.19 -8.17
CA GLY A 130 29.03 25.99 -8.28
C GLY A 130 28.52 24.98 -9.31
N THR A 131 29.06 23.76 -9.26
CA THR A 131 28.75 22.72 -10.28
C THR A 131 27.25 22.38 -10.33
N THR A 132 26.59 22.27 -9.20
CA THR A 132 25.13 22.13 -9.10
C THR A 132 24.67 22.42 -7.69
N SER A 133 23.65 23.25 -7.53
CA SER A 133 22.98 23.52 -6.24
C SER A 133 21.48 23.34 -6.38
N THR A 134 20.83 22.89 -5.29
CA THR A 134 19.38 22.62 -5.26
C THR A 134 18.76 23.38 -4.08
N LEU A 135 17.64 24.03 -4.30
CA LEU A 135 16.84 24.75 -3.33
C LEU A 135 15.40 24.27 -3.40
N GLU A 136 14.82 23.92 -2.25
CA GLU A 136 13.38 23.62 -2.13
C GLU A 136 12.68 24.82 -1.44
N GLN A 137 11.61 25.31 -2.02
CA GLN A 137 10.81 26.42 -1.48
C GLN A 137 9.35 26.00 -1.35
N ASN A 138 8.72 26.42 -0.24
CA ASN A 138 7.27 26.38 -0.09
C ASN A 138 6.71 27.75 -0.44
N TRP A 139 5.93 27.82 -1.51
CA TRP A 139 5.35 29.08 -1.94
C TRP A 139 4.04 29.38 -1.21
N PRO A 140 3.66 30.67 -1.11
CA PRO A 140 2.48 31.11 -0.34
C PRO A 140 1.15 30.57 -0.86
N ASP A 141 1.09 30.22 -2.13
CA ASP A 141 -0.06 29.59 -2.78
C ASP A 141 -0.15 28.07 -2.51
N GLY A 142 0.73 27.52 -1.71
CA GLY A 142 0.80 26.11 -1.32
C GLY A 142 1.61 25.22 -2.26
N ARG A 143 2.19 25.77 -3.33
CA ARG A 143 3.09 25.02 -4.21
C ARG A 143 4.42 24.74 -3.56
N LYS A 144 4.96 23.54 -3.84
CA LYS A 144 6.33 23.14 -3.48
C LYS A 144 7.20 23.17 -4.73
N ILE A 145 8.16 24.07 -4.73
CA ILE A 145 9.02 24.35 -5.87
C ILE A 145 10.43 23.86 -5.59
N VAL A 146 10.99 23.10 -6.54
CA VAL A 146 12.40 22.72 -6.55
C VAL A 146 13.09 23.54 -7.62
N ILE A 147 14.14 24.24 -7.23
CA ILE A 147 15.00 25.05 -8.08
C ILE A 147 16.36 24.38 -8.12
N GLN A 148 16.87 24.09 -9.30
CA GLN A 148 18.22 23.55 -9.48
C GLN A 148 19.02 24.51 -10.34
N ARG A 149 20.14 25.01 -9.80
CA ARG A 149 21.11 25.85 -10.50
C ARG A 149 22.28 25.00 -10.92
N THR A 150 22.65 25.09 -12.22
CA THR A 150 23.82 24.41 -12.78
C THR A 150 24.69 25.43 -13.49
N GLY A 151 25.99 25.51 -13.12
CA GLY A 151 26.96 26.35 -13.81
C GLY A 151 27.27 25.80 -15.21
N ILE A 152 27.45 26.70 -16.17
CA ILE A 152 27.80 26.36 -17.56
C ILE A 152 29.23 26.77 -17.91
N ALA A 153 29.81 26.11 -18.93
CA ALA A 153 31.21 26.24 -19.27
C ALA A 153 31.67 27.66 -19.65
N ASP A 154 30.73 28.52 -20.09
CA ASP A 154 31.01 29.88 -20.46
C ASP A 154 31.03 30.84 -19.24
N GLY A 155 30.80 30.34 -18.04
CA GLY A 155 30.77 31.08 -16.75
C GLY A 155 29.41 31.67 -16.39
N GLY A 156 28.34 31.32 -17.11
CA GLY A 156 26.95 31.58 -16.74
C GLY A 156 26.35 30.45 -15.91
N TYR A 157 25.04 30.49 -15.70
CA TYR A 157 24.31 29.43 -14.99
C TYR A 157 22.92 29.22 -15.58
N LEU A 158 22.44 27.99 -15.42
CA LEU A 158 21.10 27.55 -15.82
C LEU A 158 20.28 27.25 -14.57
N ASP A 159 19.15 27.93 -14.41
CA ASP A 159 18.15 27.61 -13.40
C ASP A 159 17.05 26.78 -14.04
N THR A 160 16.80 25.58 -13.50
CA THR A 160 15.63 24.76 -13.79
C THR A 160 14.70 24.74 -12.60
N ILE A 161 13.39 24.89 -12.85
CA ILE A 161 12.38 25.06 -11.82
C ILE A 161 11.24 24.10 -12.06
N ALA A 162 10.93 23.29 -11.04
CA ALA A 162 9.87 22.30 -11.11
C ALA A 162 8.86 22.49 -9.97
N ASP A 163 7.59 22.48 -10.31
CA ASP A 163 6.51 22.31 -9.35
C ASP A 163 6.39 20.83 -9.02
N VAL A 164 6.75 20.46 -7.79
CA VAL A 164 6.71 19.07 -7.31
C VAL A 164 5.56 18.81 -6.34
N THR A 165 4.60 19.74 -6.26
CA THR A 165 3.49 19.68 -5.29
C THR A 165 2.71 18.38 -5.41
N GLU A 166 2.20 18.07 -6.59
CA GLU A 166 1.40 16.85 -6.80
C GLU A 166 2.24 15.58 -6.68
N SER A 167 3.46 15.59 -7.17
CA SER A 167 4.39 14.45 -7.02
C SER A 167 4.72 14.17 -5.56
N ARG A 168 4.94 15.22 -4.75
CA ARG A 168 5.20 15.08 -3.31
C ARG A 168 3.97 14.62 -2.55
N LYS A 169 2.77 15.13 -2.89
CA LYS A 169 1.49 14.66 -2.31
C LYS A 169 1.26 13.18 -2.63
N ALA A 170 1.41 12.80 -3.89
CA ALA A 170 1.26 11.41 -4.31
C ALA A 170 2.26 10.49 -3.59
N THR A 171 3.53 10.88 -3.51
CA THR A 171 4.55 10.12 -2.79
C THR A 171 4.22 9.98 -1.31
N ALA A 172 3.80 11.06 -0.65
CA ALA A 172 3.38 11.04 0.76
C ALA A 172 2.14 10.15 0.96
N GLN A 173 1.18 10.20 0.05
CA GLN A 173 -0.01 9.36 0.08
C GLN A 173 0.32 7.88 -0.12
N ILE A 174 1.21 7.56 -1.06
CA ILE A 174 1.70 6.18 -1.27
C ILE A 174 2.42 5.69 -0.01
N ALA A 175 3.30 6.50 0.58
CA ALA A 175 4.01 6.16 1.82
C ALA A 175 3.03 5.97 3.00
N HIS A 176 1.95 6.75 3.07
CA HIS A 176 0.91 6.60 4.08
C HIS A 176 0.13 5.29 3.86
N LEU A 177 -0.34 5.01 2.65
CA LEU A 177 -1.08 3.79 2.30
C LEU A 177 -0.23 2.53 2.47
N ALA A 178 1.08 2.61 2.26
CA ALA A 178 2.00 1.49 2.50
C ALA A 178 2.06 1.07 3.98
N ARG A 179 1.70 1.96 4.91
CA ARG A 179 1.84 1.78 6.36
C ARG A 179 0.52 1.83 7.14
N HIS A 180 -0.55 2.30 6.52
CA HIS A 180 -1.86 2.45 7.17
C HIS A 180 -2.94 1.72 6.38
N ASP A 181 -3.97 1.27 7.09
CA ASP A 181 -5.18 0.71 6.51
C ASP A 181 -6.02 1.83 5.86
N ALA A 182 -6.39 1.65 4.60
CA ALA A 182 -7.08 2.67 3.83
C ALA A 182 -8.47 3.02 4.36
N LEU A 183 -9.16 2.07 5.02
CA LEU A 183 -10.52 2.28 5.55
C LEU A 183 -10.50 2.97 6.91
N THR A 184 -9.69 2.47 7.84
CA THR A 184 -9.71 2.91 9.25
C THR A 184 -8.63 3.91 9.59
N SER A 185 -7.65 4.14 8.69
CA SER A 185 -6.45 4.94 8.92
C SER A 185 -5.62 4.48 10.14
N LEU A 186 -5.85 3.26 10.62
CA LEU A 186 -5.00 2.63 11.61
C LEU A 186 -3.68 2.17 10.98
N PRO A 187 -2.60 2.02 11.74
CA PRO A 187 -1.45 1.22 11.34
C PRO A 187 -1.88 -0.10 10.69
N ASN A 188 -1.26 -0.46 9.58
CA ASN A 188 -1.44 -1.76 8.97
C ASN A 188 -0.42 -2.77 9.55
N ARG A 189 -0.40 -4.01 9.04
CA ARG A 189 0.53 -5.06 9.47
C ARG A 189 2.01 -4.66 9.35
N VAL A 190 2.34 -3.85 8.32
CA VAL A 190 3.74 -3.40 8.11
C VAL A 190 4.15 -2.45 9.22
N LEU A 191 3.36 -1.39 9.46
CA LEU A 191 3.66 -0.42 10.50
C LEU A 191 3.62 -1.03 11.90
N LEU A 192 2.72 -2.00 12.14
CA LEU A 192 2.69 -2.74 13.40
C LEU A 192 4.02 -3.43 13.68
N ARG A 193 4.59 -4.16 12.69
CA ARG A 193 5.90 -4.81 12.83
C ARG A 193 7.04 -3.80 13.03
N GLU A 194 7.03 -2.70 12.31
CA GLU A 194 8.01 -1.61 12.51
C GLU A 194 7.96 -1.09 13.95
N ARG A 195 6.76 -0.88 14.51
CA ARG A 195 6.56 -0.46 15.91
C ARG A 195 7.05 -1.50 16.91
N MET A 196 6.81 -2.78 16.67
CA MET A 196 7.35 -3.85 17.52
C MET A 196 8.88 -3.82 17.53
N GLN A 197 9.52 -3.66 16.37
CA GLN A 197 10.98 -3.55 16.27
C GLN A 197 11.52 -2.28 16.97
N GLU A 198 10.78 -1.18 16.90
CA GLU A 198 11.15 0.07 17.60
C GLU A 198 11.08 -0.10 19.13
N ILE A 199 10.04 -0.78 19.63
CA ILE A 199 9.88 -1.13 21.03
C ILE A 199 11.09 -1.97 21.52
N VAL A 200 11.50 -2.98 20.73
CA VAL A 200 12.67 -3.83 21.06
C VAL A 200 13.95 -2.98 21.14
N ARG A 201 14.16 -2.07 20.19
CA ARG A 201 15.36 -1.21 20.17
C ARG A 201 15.45 -0.27 21.38
N ASN A 202 14.30 0.16 21.90
CA ASN A 202 14.23 1.11 23.02
C ASN A 202 14.02 0.43 24.39
N ALA A 203 13.97 -0.90 24.43
CA ALA A 203 13.67 -1.68 25.62
C ALA A 203 14.74 -1.57 26.70
N GLN A 204 14.29 -1.48 27.94
CA GLN A 204 15.13 -1.65 29.12
C GLN A 204 15.06 -3.13 29.60
N ARG A 205 16.04 -3.51 30.46
CA ARG A 205 16.07 -4.87 31.00
C ARG A 205 14.86 -5.12 31.91
N GLY A 206 14.06 -6.11 31.52
CA GLY A 206 12.88 -6.51 32.29
C GLY A 206 11.57 -5.91 31.80
N ASP A 207 11.60 -5.02 30.77
CA ASP A 207 10.37 -4.51 30.17
C ASP A 207 9.53 -5.64 29.57
N GLN A 208 8.22 -5.57 29.81
CA GLN A 208 7.23 -6.48 29.22
C GLN A 208 6.24 -5.71 28.36
N CYS A 209 5.78 -6.37 27.33
CA CYS A 209 4.65 -5.90 26.51
C CYS A 209 3.64 -7.03 26.32
N ALA A 210 2.40 -6.68 26.00
CA ALA A 210 1.39 -7.63 25.58
C ALA A 210 1.00 -7.38 24.12
N ILE A 211 0.97 -8.44 23.34
CA ILE A 211 0.45 -8.45 21.98
C ILE A 211 -0.94 -9.06 22.03
N MET A 212 -1.93 -8.33 21.51
CA MET A 212 -3.30 -8.81 21.48
C MET A 212 -3.75 -8.91 20.02
N CYS A 213 -4.31 -10.05 19.63
CA CYS A 213 -5.04 -10.23 18.39
C CYS A 213 -6.54 -10.23 18.70
N LEU A 214 -7.30 -9.47 17.93
CA LEU A 214 -8.74 -9.29 18.10
C LEU A 214 -9.46 -9.61 16.79
N ASP A 215 -10.66 -10.16 16.92
CA ASP A 215 -11.54 -10.45 15.80
C ASP A 215 -12.98 -10.12 16.19
N LEU A 216 -13.77 -9.56 15.26
CA LEU A 216 -15.16 -9.20 15.50
C LEU A 216 -16.07 -10.43 15.33
N ASP A 217 -16.72 -10.84 16.41
CA ASP A 217 -17.56 -12.04 16.41
C ASP A 217 -18.71 -11.92 15.42
N ARG A 218 -18.76 -12.81 14.42
CA ARG A 218 -19.82 -12.89 13.41
C ARG A 218 -19.93 -11.65 12.51
N PHE A 219 -18.86 -10.91 12.29
CA PHE A 219 -18.85 -9.73 11.40
C PHE A 219 -19.34 -10.06 9.98
N LYS A 220 -19.04 -11.25 9.47
CA LYS A 220 -19.55 -11.73 8.17
C LYS A 220 -21.08 -11.67 8.10
N LEU A 221 -21.78 -12.00 9.19
CA LEU A 221 -23.26 -11.94 9.22
C LEU A 221 -23.76 -10.50 9.06
N VAL A 222 -23.04 -9.50 9.58
CA VAL A 222 -23.39 -8.08 9.38
C VAL A 222 -23.28 -7.73 7.90
N ASN A 223 -22.17 -8.12 7.24
CA ASN A 223 -21.98 -7.90 5.81
C ASN A 223 -23.05 -8.62 4.96
N ASP A 224 -23.33 -9.87 5.27
CA ASP A 224 -24.30 -10.68 4.52
C ASP A 224 -25.74 -10.16 4.68
N THR A 225 -26.06 -9.49 5.80
CA THR A 225 -27.42 -9.00 6.12
C THR A 225 -27.61 -7.54 5.72
N LEU A 226 -26.62 -6.67 5.95
CA LEU A 226 -26.75 -5.21 5.82
C LEU A 226 -25.86 -4.63 4.69
N GLY A 227 -25.03 -5.45 4.08
CA GLY A 227 -24.12 -5.06 3.01
C GLY A 227 -22.77 -4.51 3.48
N HIS A 228 -21.79 -4.57 2.57
CA HIS A 228 -20.40 -4.12 2.84
C HIS A 228 -20.28 -2.66 3.28
N PRO A 229 -21.05 -1.68 2.74
CA PRO A 229 -20.91 -0.28 3.18
C PRO A 229 -21.18 -0.09 4.68
N ILE A 230 -22.17 -0.79 5.22
CA ILE A 230 -22.49 -0.75 6.66
C ILE A 230 -21.41 -1.48 7.46
N GLY A 231 -20.89 -2.58 6.95
CA GLY A 231 -19.75 -3.27 7.55
C GLY A 231 -18.49 -2.39 7.61
N ASP A 232 -18.20 -1.65 6.57
CA ASP A 232 -17.06 -0.72 6.51
C ASP A 232 -17.24 0.42 7.53
N ALA A 233 -18.43 1.01 7.61
CA ALA A 233 -18.73 2.03 8.62
C ALA A 233 -18.61 1.48 10.05
N LEU A 234 -19.03 0.24 10.28
CA LEU A 234 -18.86 -0.44 11.58
C LEU A 234 -17.38 -0.61 11.92
N LEU A 235 -16.52 -1.03 10.97
CA LEU A 235 -15.08 -1.17 11.18
C LEU A 235 -14.41 0.15 11.55
N VAL A 236 -14.82 1.26 10.95
CA VAL A 236 -14.33 2.60 11.31
C VAL A 236 -14.73 2.95 12.75
N MET A 237 -15.98 2.74 13.14
CA MET A 237 -16.45 3.02 14.51
C MET A 237 -15.78 2.10 15.54
N VAL A 238 -15.50 0.84 15.19
CA VAL A 238 -14.74 -0.08 16.04
C VAL A 238 -13.31 0.44 16.24
N ALA A 239 -12.65 0.87 15.17
CA ALA A 239 -11.31 1.43 15.24
C ALA A 239 -11.23 2.66 16.17
N GLU A 240 -12.23 3.54 16.12
CA GLU A 240 -12.31 4.68 17.03
C GLU A 240 -12.52 4.26 18.49
N ARG A 241 -13.41 3.29 18.76
CA ARG A 241 -13.59 2.74 20.09
C ARG A 241 -12.33 2.09 20.64
N LEU A 242 -11.60 1.35 19.80
CA LEU A 242 -10.31 0.75 20.18
C LEU A 242 -9.30 1.84 20.57
N LYS A 243 -9.16 2.88 19.73
CA LYS A 243 -8.27 4.03 20.06
C LYS A 243 -8.61 4.68 21.38
N ALA A 244 -9.89 4.87 21.68
CA ALA A 244 -10.36 5.51 22.92
C ALA A 244 -10.06 4.70 24.18
N GLU A 245 -9.89 3.38 24.07
CA GLU A 245 -9.55 2.50 25.20
C GLU A 245 -8.04 2.40 25.47
N LEU A 246 -7.19 2.94 24.59
CA LEU A 246 -5.74 2.79 24.64
C LEU A 246 -5.04 4.03 25.19
N ARG A 247 -3.87 3.84 25.77
CA ARG A 247 -2.97 4.91 26.19
C ARG A 247 -2.17 5.44 24.99
N SER A 248 -1.57 6.60 25.12
CA SER A 248 -0.75 7.23 24.06
C SER A 248 0.42 6.37 23.57
N ASN A 249 0.96 5.53 24.44
CA ASN A 249 2.08 4.64 24.10
C ASN A 249 1.63 3.28 23.53
N ASP A 250 0.35 2.93 23.68
CA ASP A 250 -0.18 1.70 23.10
C ASP A 250 -0.40 1.88 21.60
N VAL A 251 -0.30 0.81 20.84
CA VAL A 251 -0.47 0.84 19.39
C VAL A 251 -1.66 -0.06 19.03
N VAL A 252 -2.57 0.45 18.21
CA VAL A 252 -3.61 -0.37 17.57
C VAL A 252 -3.39 -0.39 16.07
N ALA A 253 -3.58 -1.56 15.46
CA ALA A 253 -3.45 -1.79 14.03
C ALA A 253 -4.64 -2.61 13.51
N ARG A 254 -4.96 -2.46 12.23
CA ARG A 254 -5.86 -3.37 11.51
C ARG A 254 -5.03 -4.27 10.60
N LEU A 255 -5.21 -5.59 10.74
CA LEU A 255 -4.44 -6.59 9.99
C LEU A 255 -5.08 -6.94 8.65
N GLY A 256 -6.40 -6.77 8.54
CA GLY A 256 -7.24 -7.03 7.38
C GLY A 256 -8.63 -7.51 7.80
N GLY A 257 -9.63 -7.39 6.95
CA GLY A 257 -10.99 -7.83 7.27
C GLY A 257 -11.50 -7.25 8.59
N ASP A 258 -11.88 -8.11 9.52
CA ASP A 258 -12.35 -7.84 10.88
C ASP A 258 -11.29 -8.06 11.96
N GLU A 259 -10.02 -8.26 11.55
CA GLU A 259 -8.89 -8.52 12.44
C GLU A 259 -8.16 -7.25 12.84
N PHE A 260 -7.96 -7.06 14.15
CA PHE A 260 -7.17 -5.98 14.72
C PHE A 260 -6.05 -6.54 15.61
N ALA A 261 -5.00 -5.76 15.80
CA ALA A 261 -3.94 -6.08 16.76
C ALA A 261 -3.64 -4.88 17.65
N ILE A 262 -3.27 -5.15 18.89
CA ILE A 262 -2.86 -4.12 19.86
C ILE A 262 -1.53 -4.50 20.46
N ILE A 263 -0.65 -3.51 20.63
CA ILE A 263 0.56 -3.61 21.44
C ILE A 263 0.33 -2.77 22.69
N GLN A 264 0.21 -3.41 23.83
CA GLN A 264 0.21 -2.73 25.13
C GLN A 264 1.63 -2.70 25.67
N GLN A 265 2.18 -1.49 25.81
CA GLN A 265 3.54 -1.31 26.32
C GLN A 265 3.56 -1.19 27.85
N HIS A 266 4.74 -1.42 28.44
CA HIS A 266 5.01 -1.25 29.89
C HIS A 266 4.03 -2.03 30.76
N VAL A 267 3.85 -3.33 30.45
CA VAL A 267 3.05 -4.26 31.26
C VAL A 267 3.81 -4.55 32.55
N ARG A 268 3.18 -4.27 33.70
CA ARG A 268 3.80 -4.48 35.04
C ARG A 268 3.45 -5.83 35.65
N ASN A 269 2.31 -6.37 35.28
CA ASN A 269 1.86 -7.69 35.73
C ASN A 269 0.93 -8.33 34.69
N ILE A 270 0.84 -9.66 34.72
CA ILE A 270 0.08 -10.47 33.76
C ILE A 270 -1.45 -10.18 33.76
N ALA A 271 -1.97 -9.56 34.83
CA ALA A 271 -3.39 -9.24 34.92
C ALA A 271 -3.76 -7.92 34.20
N GLU A 272 -2.80 -7.04 33.92
CA GLU A 272 -3.08 -5.77 33.23
C GLU A 272 -3.63 -5.95 31.81
N PRO A 273 -3.03 -6.81 30.96
CA PRO A 273 -3.59 -7.08 29.63
C PRO A 273 -5.01 -7.64 29.67
N GLY A 274 -5.32 -8.52 30.61
CA GLY A 274 -6.66 -9.04 30.78
C GLY A 274 -7.69 -7.98 31.19
N LYS A 275 -7.30 -6.99 32.00
CA LYS A 275 -8.15 -5.84 32.35
C LYS A 275 -8.44 -4.96 31.13
N LEU A 276 -7.42 -4.70 30.30
CA LEU A 276 -7.57 -3.96 29.05
C LEU A 276 -8.49 -4.72 28.08
N ALA A 277 -8.25 -6.01 27.88
CA ALA A 277 -9.09 -6.86 27.04
C ALA A 277 -10.56 -6.87 27.48
N SER A 278 -10.82 -7.02 28.79
CA SER A 278 -12.19 -6.96 29.33
C SER A 278 -12.87 -5.62 29.08
N ARG A 279 -12.14 -4.50 29.16
CA ARG A 279 -12.63 -3.16 28.89
C ARG A 279 -12.95 -2.97 27.40
N ILE A 280 -12.08 -3.45 26.52
CA ILE A 280 -12.26 -3.46 25.06
C ILE A 280 -13.52 -4.27 24.70
N ILE A 281 -13.65 -5.50 25.20
CA ILE A 281 -14.82 -6.35 24.94
C ILE A 281 -16.13 -5.62 25.33
N LYS A 282 -16.16 -5.02 26.51
CA LYS A 282 -17.34 -4.25 26.97
C LYS A 282 -17.61 -3.03 26.09
N SER A 283 -16.57 -2.34 25.62
CA SER A 283 -16.70 -1.16 24.78
C SER A 283 -17.22 -1.52 23.38
N ILE A 284 -16.66 -2.54 22.76
CA ILE A 284 -17.05 -3.02 21.43
C ILE A 284 -18.48 -3.57 21.44
N SER A 285 -18.90 -4.26 22.51
CA SER A 285 -20.25 -4.85 22.64
C SER A 285 -21.37 -3.82 22.83
N LYS A 286 -21.05 -2.53 23.04
CA LYS A 286 -22.07 -1.48 23.06
C LYS A 286 -22.70 -1.31 21.68
N PRO A 287 -24.01 -1.05 21.58
CA PRO A 287 -24.68 -0.86 20.30
C PRO A 287 -24.04 0.23 19.45
N TYR A 288 -24.04 0.02 18.13
CA TYR A 288 -23.69 0.99 17.09
C TYR A 288 -24.98 1.43 16.39
N VAL A 289 -25.04 2.68 15.97
CA VAL A 289 -26.13 3.18 15.13
C VAL A 289 -25.51 3.68 13.83
N ILE A 290 -25.78 2.98 12.73
CA ILE A 290 -25.23 3.24 11.41
C ILE A 290 -26.39 3.31 10.42
N GLU A 291 -26.59 4.45 9.78
CA GLU A 291 -27.69 4.66 8.81
C GLU A 291 -29.08 4.22 9.32
N GLY A 292 -29.35 4.44 10.61
CA GLY A 292 -30.62 4.05 11.27
C GLY A 292 -30.67 2.58 11.72
N HIS A 293 -29.69 1.75 11.37
CA HIS A 293 -29.58 0.37 11.84
C HIS A 293 -28.88 0.29 13.19
N LYS A 294 -29.51 -0.42 14.15
CA LYS A 294 -28.92 -0.72 15.44
C LYS A 294 -28.17 -2.06 15.36
N ILE A 295 -26.86 -2.02 15.42
CA ILE A 295 -25.98 -3.18 15.29
C ILE A 295 -25.34 -3.47 16.64
N GLN A 296 -25.31 -4.73 17.04
CA GLN A 296 -24.59 -5.19 18.23
C GLN A 296 -23.63 -6.30 17.79
N ILE A 297 -22.35 -6.13 18.09
CA ILE A 297 -21.29 -7.08 17.71
C ILE A 297 -20.40 -7.33 18.93
N GLY A 298 -19.87 -8.55 19.06
CA GLY A 298 -18.88 -8.91 20.06
C GLY A 298 -17.46 -8.87 19.48
N THR A 299 -16.48 -9.09 20.33
CA THR A 299 -15.10 -9.34 19.94
C THR A 299 -14.47 -10.39 20.83
N SER A 300 -13.67 -11.26 20.25
CA SER A 300 -12.82 -12.22 20.94
C SER A 300 -11.38 -11.73 20.90
N ILE A 301 -10.59 -11.98 21.95
CA ILE A 301 -9.23 -11.46 22.08
C ILE A 301 -8.28 -12.58 22.53
N GLY A 302 -7.17 -12.75 21.80
CA GLY A 302 -6.04 -13.56 22.23
C GLY A 302 -4.89 -12.67 22.65
N ILE A 303 -4.18 -13.04 23.71
CA ILE A 303 -3.15 -12.23 24.35
C ILE A 303 -1.88 -13.04 24.53
N GLU A 304 -0.75 -12.51 24.07
CA GLU A 304 0.60 -12.98 24.39
C GLU A 304 1.32 -11.93 25.23
N VAL A 305 1.94 -12.34 26.33
CA VAL A 305 2.75 -11.45 27.18
C VAL A 305 4.20 -11.89 27.10
N VAL A 306 5.06 -10.99 26.65
CA VAL A 306 6.47 -11.31 26.41
C VAL A 306 7.40 -10.25 27.02
N PHE A 307 8.60 -10.69 27.42
CA PHE A 307 9.69 -9.76 27.70
C PHE A 307 10.16 -9.13 26.41
N VAL A 308 10.25 -7.79 26.38
CA VAL A 308 10.57 -7.03 25.15
C VAL A 308 11.91 -7.47 24.54
N ASN A 309 12.89 -7.81 25.36
CA ASN A 309 14.20 -8.29 24.88
C ASN A 309 14.14 -9.62 24.11
N ASN A 310 13.07 -10.39 24.30
CA ASN A 310 12.85 -11.69 23.63
C ASN A 310 11.72 -11.61 22.61
N LEU A 311 11.27 -10.42 22.23
CA LEU A 311 10.14 -10.23 21.33
C LEU A 311 10.54 -10.60 19.89
N ASP A 312 10.05 -11.74 19.44
CA ASP A 312 9.93 -12.09 18.03
C ASP A 312 8.51 -11.71 17.58
N SER A 313 8.43 -10.72 16.71
CA SER A 313 7.14 -10.14 16.27
C SER A 313 6.21 -11.17 15.61
N ASP A 314 6.76 -12.09 14.82
CA ASP A 314 5.96 -13.10 14.13
C ASP A 314 5.53 -14.23 15.06
N LEU A 315 6.39 -14.61 16.00
CA LEU A 315 6.04 -15.60 17.01
C LEU A 315 4.98 -15.06 17.96
N ALA A 316 5.15 -13.84 18.46
CA ALA A 316 4.21 -13.23 19.39
C ALA A 316 2.80 -13.03 18.76
N LEU A 317 2.73 -12.62 17.49
CA LEU A 317 1.46 -12.55 16.77
C LEU A 317 0.83 -13.93 16.58
N ARG A 318 1.60 -14.95 16.23
CA ARG A 318 1.10 -16.35 16.12
C ARG A 318 0.57 -16.87 17.45
N ASN A 319 1.27 -16.60 18.55
CA ASN A 319 0.85 -17.04 19.88
C ASN A 319 -0.45 -16.33 20.31
N ALA A 320 -0.53 -15.02 20.09
CA ALA A 320 -1.75 -14.26 20.34
C ALA A 320 -2.92 -14.74 19.46
N ASP A 321 -2.68 -15.10 18.20
CA ASP A 321 -3.70 -15.65 17.31
C ASP A 321 -4.19 -17.04 17.76
N MET A 322 -3.31 -17.90 18.25
CA MET A 322 -3.69 -19.18 18.87
C MET A 322 -4.58 -18.97 20.10
N ALA A 323 -4.25 -18.00 20.94
CA ALA A 323 -5.08 -17.65 22.09
C ALA A 323 -6.44 -17.04 21.66
N LEU A 324 -6.49 -16.26 20.57
CA LEU A 324 -7.71 -15.75 19.97
C LEU A 324 -8.61 -16.90 19.48
N TYR A 325 -8.00 -17.86 18.81
CA TYR A 325 -8.72 -19.04 18.37
C TYR A 325 -9.35 -19.81 19.56
N ASP A 326 -8.59 -19.98 20.65
CA ASP A 326 -9.11 -20.58 21.88
C ASP A 326 -10.28 -19.77 22.48
N ALA A 327 -10.19 -18.44 22.46
CA ALA A 327 -11.30 -17.58 22.89
C ALA A 327 -12.58 -17.78 22.04
N LYS A 328 -12.43 -17.94 20.74
CA LYS A 328 -13.55 -18.19 19.80
C LYS A 328 -14.22 -19.54 20.04
N THR A 329 -13.44 -20.59 20.32
CA THR A 329 -13.95 -21.95 20.57
C THR A 329 -14.63 -22.08 21.93
N HIS A 330 -14.22 -21.27 22.93
CA HIS A 330 -14.81 -21.27 24.26
C HIS A 330 -15.95 -20.27 24.47
N GLY A 331 -16.72 -19.98 23.42
CA GLY A 331 -17.99 -19.25 23.52
C GLY A 331 -17.97 -17.83 22.98
N ARG A 332 -16.83 -17.33 22.46
CA ARG A 332 -16.66 -15.95 21.95
C ARG A 332 -16.91 -14.87 23.00
N GLY A 333 -16.73 -13.60 22.62
CA GLY A 333 -16.97 -12.46 23.52
C GLY A 333 -16.09 -12.47 24.77
N THR A 334 -14.92 -13.10 24.72
CA THR A 334 -14.00 -13.32 25.84
C THR A 334 -12.54 -13.11 25.39
N TYR A 335 -11.64 -13.16 26.36
CA TYR A 335 -10.21 -13.18 26.05
C TYR A 335 -9.54 -14.42 26.61
N ARG A 336 -8.41 -14.82 25.99
CA ARG A 336 -7.51 -15.87 26.45
C ARG A 336 -6.07 -15.38 26.45
N LEU A 337 -5.35 -15.77 27.49
CA LEU A 337 -3.89 -15.63 27.53
C LEU A 337 -3.26 -16.87 26.89
N TYR A 338 -2.28 -16.64 26.04
CA TYR A 338 -1.53 -17.74 25.43
C TYR A 338 -0.85 -18.60 26.51
N SER A 339 -0.93 -19.90 26.33
CA SER A 339 -0.14 -20.89 27.05
C SER A 339 0.46 -21.87 26.04
N SER A 340 1.62 -22.47 26.37
CA SER A 340 2.28 -23.45 25.49
C SER A 340 1.40 -24.65 25.16
N GLU A 341 0.48 -25.02 26.06
CA GLU A 341 -0.49 -26.11 25.89
C GLU A 341 -1.46 -25.84 24.71
N MET A 342 -1.75 -24.56 24.40
CA MET A 342 -2.62 -24.19 23.28
C MET A 342 -2.02 -24.56 21.93
N HIS A 343 -0.69 -24.60 21.83
CA HIS A 343 -0.01 -25.06 20.62
C HIS A 343 -0.31 -26.53 20.32
N ASP A 344 -0.26 -27.36 21.35
CA ASP A 344 -0.54 -28.79 21.23
C ASP A 344 -2.01 -29.04 20.87
N VAL A 345 -2.94 -28.30 21.50
CA VAL A 345 -4.38 -28.36 21.20
C VAL A 345 -4.66 -27.95 19.77
N ALA A 346 -4.12 -26.82 19.30
CA ALA A 346 -4.29 -26.35 17.92
C ALA A 346 -3.71 -27.34 16.89
N THR A 347 -2.55 -27.93 17.19
CA THR A 347 -1.92 -28.95 16.34
C THR A 347 -2.77 -30.22 16.27
N GLN A 348 -3.24 -30.71 17.42
CA GLN A 348 -4.12 -31.89 17.50
C GLN A 348 -5.42 -31.67 16.71
N ARG A 349 -6.01 -30.49 16.81
CA ARG A 349 -7.21 -30.15 16.09
C ARG A 349 -7.02 -30.14 14.59
N ARG A 350 -5.93 -29.52 14.09
CA ARG A 350 -5.61 -29.50 12.65
C ARG A 350 -5.40 -30.91 12.09
N LEU A 351 -4.76 -31.77 12.87
CA LEU A 351 -4.64 -33.17 12.52
C LEU A 351 -6.01 -33.86 12.47
N LEU A 352 -6.89 -33.57 13.44
CA LEU A 352 -8.26 -34.10 13.49
C LEU A 352 -9.10 -33.64 12.30
N GLU A 353 -8.98 -32.38 11.84
CA GLU A 353 -9.65 -31.86 10.65
C GLU A 353 -9.23 -32.59 9.38
N ASN A 354 -7.95 -32.90 9.22
CA ASN A 354 -7.46 -33.69 8.10
C ASN A 354 -7.95 -35.14 8.16
N ASP A 355 -7.83 -35.77 9.31
CA ASP A 355 -8.26 -37.15 9.54
C ASP A 355 -9.78 -37.29 9.30
N LEU A 356 -10.57 -36.26 9.64
CA LEU A 356 -12.02 -36.26 9.51
C LEU A 356 -12.49 -36.37 8.06
N ARG A 357 -11.83 -35.68 7.12
CA ARG A 357 -12.13 -35.79 5.69
C ARG A 357 -11.91 -37.21 5.17
N ASP A 358 -10.85 -37.85 5.62
CA ASP A 358 -10.54 -39.22 5.28
C ASP A 358 -11.53 -40.22 5.90
N ALA A 359 -12.06 -39.91 7.08
CA ALA A 359 -12.96 -40.80 7.83
C ALA A 359 -14.27 -41.07 7.08
N PHE A 360 -14.82 -40.05 6.38
CA PHE A 360 -16.01 -40.23 5.54
C PHE A 360 -15.75 -41.18 4.36
N ALA A 361 -14.63 -41.02 3.67
CA ALA A 361 -14.26 -41.86 2.54
C ALA A 361 -13.96 -43.32 2.95
N LYS A 362 -13.50 -43.53 4.17
CA LYS A 362 -13.05 -44.83 4.69
C LYS A 362 -14.06 -45.49 5.62
N ASN A 363 -15.30 -44.97 5.74
CA ASN A 363 -16.38 -45.52 6.57
C ASN A 363 -15.95 -45.78 8.04
N GLN A 364 -15.27 -44.84 8.66
CA GLN A 364 -14.75 -44.98 10.03
C GLN A 364 -15.78 -44.64 11.11
N PHE A 365 -16.98 -44.21 10.74
CA PHE A 365 -18.07 -43.91 11.68
C PHE A 365 -18.94 -45.15 11.90
N ILE A 366 -19.15 -45.48 13.17
CA ILE A 366 -20.04 -46.54 13.60
C ILE A 366 -21.10 -45.97 14.55
N VAL A 367 -22.21 -46.68 14.68
CA VAL A 367 -23.29 -46.33 15.60
C VAL A 367 -23.34 -47.33 16.76
N HIS A 368 -23.31 -46.81 17.99
CA HIS A 368 -23.60 -47.55 19.17
C HIS A 368 -24.98 -47.23 19.68
N TYR A 369 -25.64 -48.16 20.33
CA TYR A 369 -26.98 -48.00 20.83
C TYR A 369 -27.00 -48.06 22.34
N GLN A 370 -27.50 -47.00 23.01
CA GLN A 370 -27.70 -46.93 24.42
C GLN A 370 -29.15 -47.20 24.78
N PRO A 371 -29.47 -48.24 25.58
CA PRO A 371 -30.84 -48.56 25.90
C PRO A 371 -31.49 -47.48 26.77
N GLN A 372 -32.77 -47.20 26.51
CA GLN A 372 -33.66 -46.34 27.26
C GLN A 372 -34.71 -47.22 27.93
N TYR A 373 -34.82 -47.05 29.24
CA TYR A 373 -35.72 -47.86 30.11
C TYR A 373 -36.93 -47.02 30.56
N ASP A 374 -38.11 -47.64 30.53
CA ASP A 374 -39.23 -47.18 31.31
C ASP A 374 -39.03 -47.60 32.81
N THR A 375 -38.84 -46.61 33.66
CA THR A 375 -38.58 -46.84 35.10
C THR A 375 -39.80 -47.41 35.84
N ASN A 376 -41.01 -47.33 35.27
CA ASN A 376 -42.24 -47.89 35.87
C ASN A 376 -42.41 -49.39 35.53
N GLN A 377 -42.06 -49.74 34.30
CA GLN A 377 -42.24 -51.11 33.77
C GLN A 377 -40.99 -51.94 33.81
N ASN A 378 -39.84 -51.29 34.04
CA ASN A 378 -38.47 -51.87 34.02
C ASN A 378 -38.18 -52.59 32.66
N ASP A 379 -38.74 -52.07 31.58
CA ASP A 379 -38.56 -52.62 30.22
C ASP A 379 -37.84 -51.60 29.31
N ILE A 380 -37.18 -52.13 28.29
CA ILE A 380 -36.53 -51.30 27.26
C ILE A 380 -37.61 -50.75 26.34
N ILE A 381 -37.70 -49.43 26.23
CA ILE A 381 -38.65 -48.72 25.37
C ILE A 381 -37.99 -48.20 24.12
N GLY A 382 -36.67 -48.15 24.06
CA GLY A 382 -35.94 -47.63 22.92
C GLY A 382 -34.45 -47.66 23.09
N PHE A 383 -33.78 -47.14 22.05
CA PHE A 383 -32.35 -46.96 22.05
C PHE A 383 -32.01 -45.57 21.51
N GLU A 384 -30.97 -44.96 22.12
CA GLU A 384 -30.34 -43.74 21.60
C GLU A 384 -29.15 -44.14 20.71
N ALA A 385 -29.19 -43.67 19.45
CA ALA A 385 -28.12 -43.88 18.48
C ALA A 385 -26.97 -42.88 18.74
N LEU A 386 -25.84 -43.36 19.09
CA LEU A 386 -24.65 -42.59 19.47
C LEU A 386 -23.52 -42.87 18.49
N VAL A 387 -23.16 -41.90 17.67
CA VAL A 387 -22.04 -42.02 16.72
C VAL A 387 -20.72 -42.18 17.47
N ARG A 388 -19.83 -43.02 16.93
CA ARG A 388 -18.45 -43.23 17.37
C ARG A 388 -17.54 -43.19 16.17
N TRP A 389 -16.37 -42.61 16.31
CA TRP A 389 -15.35 -42.58 15.28
C TRP A 389 -14.21 -43.54 15.66
N GLU A 390 -14.09 -44.61 14.88
CA GLU A 390 -13.00 -45.59 15.04
C GLU A 390 -11.83 -45.20 14.13
N HIS A 391 -10.89 -44.45 14.69
CA HIS A 391 -9.72 -43.98 13.96
C HIS A 391 -8.62 -45.07 13.95
N PRO A 392 -8.01 -45.41 12.77
CA PRO A 392 -7.10 -46.51 12.63
C PRO A 392 -5.82 -46.42 13.49
N VAL A 393 -5.38 -45.20 13.81
CA VAL A 393 -4.15 -44.95 14.58
C VAL A 393 -4.45 -44.45 15.98
N ARG A 394 -5.48 -43.60 16.18
CA ARG A 394 -5.81 -42.96 17.46
C ARG A 394 -6.82 -43.77 18.28
N GLY A 395 -7.34 -44.85 17.71
CA GLY A 395 -8.42 -45.61 18.34
C GLY A 395 -9.74 -44.85 18.33
N ARG A 396 -10.57 -45.06 19.32
CA ARG A 396 -11.89 -44.45 19.40
C ARG A 396 -11.82 -42.98 19.81
N ILE A 397 -12.26 -42.08 18.92
CA ILE A 397 -12.36 -40.66 19.17
C ILE A 397 -13.79 -40.34 19.65
N PRO A 398 -13.96 -39.65 20.81
CA PRO A 398 -15.26 -39.38 21.39
C PRO A 398 -15.98 -38.24 20.62
N PRO A 399 -17.35 -38.25 20.55
CA PRO A 399 -18.15 -37.30 19.81
C PRO A 399 -17.91 -35.83 20.15
N ASN A 400 -17.67 -35.51 21.41
CA ASN A 400 -17.37 -34.16 21.87
C ASN A 400 -16.09 -33.56 21.28
N GLN A 401 -15.20 -34.36 20.71
CA GLN A 401 -13.99 -33.89 20.03
C GLN A 401 -14.21 -33.64 18.54
N PHE A 402 -14.99 -34.47 17.84
CA PHE A 402 -15.09 -34.36 16.38
C PHE A 402 -16.40 -33.73 15.89
N ILE A 403 -17.51 -33.81 16.62
CA ILE A 403 -18.78 -33.20 16.21
C ILE A 403 -18.65 -31.66 16.03
N PRO A 404 -18.04 -30.89 16.94
CA PRO A 404 -17.84 -29.45 16.73
C PRO A 404 -16.99 -29.15 15.49
N VAL A 405 -16.01 -30.00 15.19
CA VAL A 405 -15.19 -29.85 13.99
C VAL A 405 -16.00 -30.16 12.72
N CYS A 406 -16.86 -31.19 12.75
CA CYS A 406 -17.80 -31.47 11.64
C CYS A 406 -18.75 -30.30 11.39
N GLU A 407 -19.28 -29.65 12.43
CA GLU A 407 -20.14 -28.47 12.31
C GLU A 407 -19.43 -27.32 11.63
N GLU A 408 -18.21 -26.98 12.05
CA GLU A 408 -17.41 -25.90 11.48
C GLU A 408 -16.96 -26.16 10.05
N MET A 409 -16.64 -27.43 9.73
CA MET A 409 -16.28 -27.85 8.37
C MET A 409 -17.48 -28.01 7.43
N GLY A 410 -18.72 -27.90 7.94
CA GLY A 410 -19.94 -28.12 7.16
C GLY A 410 -20.18 -29.60 6.81
N LEU A 411 -19.52 -30.52 7.49
CA LEU A 411 -19.64 -31.97 7.29
C LEU A 411 -20.73 -32.63 8.17
N ILE A 412 -21.36 -31.84 9.02
CA ILE A 412 -22.36 -32.36 9.98
C ILE A 412 -23.59 -32.96 9.28
N ASP A 413 -24.00 -32.46 8.13
CA ASP A 413 -25.12 -32.97 7.34
C ASP A 413 -24.78 -34.37 6.78
N GLU A 414 -23.53 -34.56 6.32
CA GLU A 414 -23.07 -35.84 5.80
C GLU A 414 -22.98 -36.89 6.90
N LEU A 415 -22.41 -36.49 8.07
CA LEU A 415 -22.37 -37.33 9.27
C LEU A 415 -23.79 -37.74 9.70
N GLY A 416 -24.72 -36.76 9.76
CA GLY A 416 -26.12 -37.01 10.13
C GLY A 416 -26.81 -37.99 9.21
N LYS A 417 -26.57 -37.90 7.90
CA LYS A 417 -27.10 -38.88 6.92
C LYS A 417 -26.59 -40.30 7.15
N ILE A 418 -25.29 -40.45 7.47
CA ILE A 418 -24.69 -41.75 7.77
C ILE A 418 -25.35 -42.35 9.01
N VAL A 419 -25.44 -41.55 10.08
CA VAL A 419 -26.01 -41.98 11.38
C VAL A 419 -27.49 -42.36 11.21
N LEU A 420 -28.31 -41.50 10.57
CA LEU A 420 -29.73 -41.74 10.36
C LEU A 420 -29.96 -43.01 9.52
N LYS A 421 -29.21 -43.13 8.40
CA LYS A 421 -29.34 -44.31 7.53
C LYS A 421 -29.00 -45.60 8.30
N THR A 422 -27.90 -45.60 9.04
CA THR A 422 -27.50 -46.79 9.81
C THR A 422 -28.53 -47.10 10.90
N ALA A 423 -28.94 -46.09 11.69
CA ALA A 423 -29.90 -46.22 12.76
C ALA A 423 -31.28 -46.75 12.27
N CYS A 424 -31.81 -46.20 11.17
CA CYS A 424 -33.05 -46.66 10.60
C CYS A 424 -32.96 -48.07 10.02
N THR A 425 -31.82 -48.42 9.41
CA THR A 425 -31.59 -49.77 8.87
C THR A 425 -31.58 -50.80 9.98
N ASP A 426 -30.83 -50.52 11.06
CA ASP A 426 -30.71 -51.42 12.21
C ASP A 426 -32.06 -51.57 12.99
N ALA A 427 -32.76 -50.45 13.18
CA ALA A 427 -34.05 -50.42 13.86
C ALA A 427 -35.17 -51.16 13.08
N GLY A 428 -35.05 -51.25 11.76
CA GLY A 428 -36.01 -51.99 10.92
C GLY A 428 -36.10 -53.48 11.26
N GLY A 429 -35.11 -54.01 11.98
CA GLY A 429 -35.15 -55.42 12.47
C GLY A 429 -35.60 -55.57 13.92
N TRP A 430 -35.97 -54.47 14.61
CA TRP A 430 -36.35 -54.52 16.04
C TRP A 430 -37.86 -54.75 16.22
N PRO A 431 -38.31 -55.19 17.43
CA PRO A 431 -39.73 -55.26 17.73
C PRO A 431 -40.41 -53.89 17.63
N ASP A 432 -41.66 -53.84 17.19
CA ASP A 432 -42.45 -52.62 16.91
C ASP A 432 -42.58 -51.64 18.11
N HIS A 433 -42.44 -52.14 19.34
CA HIS A 433 -42.51 -51.34 20.57
C HIS A 433 -41.17 -50.66 20.91
N ILE A 434 -40.08 -50.99 20.25
CA ILE A 434 -38.76 -50.43 20.54
C ILE A 434 -38.50 -49.22 19.61
N GLY A 435 -38.46 -48.04 20.20
CA GLY A 435 -38.15 -46.78 19.52
C GLY A 435 -36.67 -46.55 19.32
N ILE A 436 -36.32 -45.65 18.37
CA ILE A 436 -34.98 -45.16 18.17
C ILE A 436 -34.92 -43.64 18.26
N ALA A 437 -33.98 -43.11 19.04
CA ALA A 437 -33.68 -41.70 19.12
C ALA A 437 -32.34 -41.38 18.45
N VAL A 438 -32.32 -40.35 17.61
CA VAL A 438 -31.11 -39.87 16.93
C VAL A 438 -30.89 -38.40 17.23
N ASN A 439 -29.68 -38.04 17.71
CA ASN A 439 -29.30 -36.67 18.00
C ASN A 439 -29.05 -35.89 16.72
N LEU A 440 -29.62 -34.68 16.61
CA LEU A 440 -29.39 -33.76 15.53
C LEU A 440 -28.71 -32.47 16.02
N SER A 441 -27.74 -31.98 15.27
CA SER A 441 -27.11 -30.71 15.56
C SER A 441 -28.05 -29.53 15.23
N PRO A 442 -28.07 -28.46 16.05
CA PRO A 442 -28.80 -27.21 15.72
C PRO A 442 -28.39 -26.61 14.36
N VAL A 443 -27.17 -26.89 13.87
CA VAL A 443 -26.69 -26.41 12.58
C VAL A 443 -27.47 -27.05 11.42
N GLN A 444 -27.85 -28.32 11.55
CA GLN A 444 -28.59 -29.08 10.53
C GLN A 444 -30.01 -28.52 10.31
N PHE A 445 -30.64 -27.91 11.32
CA PHE A 445 -31.96 -27.28 11.17
C PHE A 445 -31.93 -25.99 10.33
N ARG A 446 -30.73 -25.45 10.04
CA ARG A 446 -30.57 -24.29 9.15
C ARG A 446 -30.42 -24.69 7.69
N SER A 447 -30.07 -25.95 7.43
CA SER A 447 -30.04 -26.49 6.09
C SER A 447 -31.45 -26.92 5.68
N ARG A 448 -31.89 -26.57 4.44
CA ARG A 448 -33.19 -26.98 3.90
C ARG A 448 -33.23 -28.46 3.50
N ASN A 449 -32.20 -29.24 3.85
CA ASN A 449 -31.98 -30.63 3.42
C ASN A 449 -32.17 -31.67 4.56
N LEU A 450 -32.82 -31.31 5.64
CA LEU A 450 -33.34 -32.33 6.58
C LEU A 450 -34.46 -33.09 5.88
N PRO A 451 -34.42 -34.44 5.85
CA PRO A 451 -35.48 -35.28 5.26
C PRO A 451 -36.80 -35.09 6.01
#